data_08617bc5459f1423d1b6375b11648e8a
#
_entry.id   08617bc5459f1423d1b6375b11648e8a
#
_cell.length_a   1.000
_cell.length_b   1.000
_cell.length_c   1.000
_cell.angle_alpha   90.00
_cell.angle_beta   90.00
_cell.angle_gamma   90.00
#
_symmetry.space_group_name_H-M   'P 1'
#
loop_
_entity.id
_entity.type
_entity.pdbx_description
1 polymer ?
#
loop_
_entity_poly.entity_id
_entity_poly.type
_entity_poly.pdbx_seq_one_letter_code
_entity_poly.pdbx_strand_id
1 'polypeptide(L)'
;LDQKQSAAEQDMEEGALQSVISSSEFKLSRNGLSVRYNQMVKEYTNQAKMYGMTLSQMAQANGMDEAGFKEYIYSSVKEAAKKEIVVKDIAAKEGLDNLTDEDKEAFAQANGTSKDTLVSLYGEDTVNEQVLQDKVLRFLASNADNEAENPAKLSEREVTVTETETAAEETSESETTESE
;
A
#
# COMPACT_ATOMS: atom_id res chain seq x y z
N LEU A 1 -9.43 18.52 -22.41
CA LEU A 1 -8.24 17.69 -22.68
C LEU A 1 -7.51 17.39 -21.39
N ASP A 2 -7.26 18.39 -20.54
CA ASP A 2 -6.49 18.24 -19.29
C ASP A 2 -7.09 17.23 -18.29
N GLN A 3 -8.41 17.20 -18.11
CA GLN A 3 -9.07 16.27 -17.18
C GLN A 3 -8.98 14.79 -17.60
N LYS A 4 -9.01 14.52 -18.92
CA LYS A 4 -8.86 13.13 -19.41
C LYS A 4 -7.42 12.65 -19.31
N GLN A 5 -6.48 13.56 -19.48
CA GLN A 5 -5.06 13.25 -19.38
C GLN A 5 -4.67 13.00 -17.92
N SER A 6 -5.14 13.85 -17.00
CA SER A 6 -4.95 13.65 -15.56
C SER A 6 -5.58 12.36 -15.03
N ALA A 7 -6.77 11.98 -15.51
CA ALA A 7 -7.40 10.71 -15.13
C ALA A 7 -6.62 9.50 -15.66
N ALA A 8 -6.09 9.55 -16.90
CA ALA A 8 -5.29 8.48 -17.45
C ALA A 8 -3.93 8.31 -16.72
N GLU A 9 -3.32 9.42 -16.33
CA GLU A 9 -2.10 9.41 -15.52
C GLU A 9 -2.35 8.77 -14.13
N GLN A 10 -3.45 9.14 -13.47
CA GLN A 10 -3.83 8.53 -12.18
C GLN A 10 -4.14 7.04 -12.30
N ASP A 11 -4.87 6.63 -13.34
CA ASP A 11 -5.17 5.21 -13.59
C ASP A 11 -3.88 4.41 -13.84
N MET A 12 -2.90 4.98 -14.53
CA MET A 12 -1.61 4.35 -14.78
C MET A 12 -0.76 4.25 -13.51
N GLU A 13 -0.71 5.32 -12.71
CA GLU A 13 -0.02 5.36 -11.42
C GLU A 13 -0.57 4.31 -10.45
N GLU A 14 -1.90 4.24 -10.33
CA GLU A 14 -2.57 3.29 -9.45
C GLU A 14 -2.44 1.86 -9.97
N GLY A 15 -2.52 1.65 -11.28
CA GLY A 15 -2.30 0.36 -11.93
C GLY A 15 -0.89 -0.18 -11.72
N ALA A 16 0.13 0.66 -11.83
CA ALA A 16 1.52 0.30 -11.58
C ALA A 16 1.74 -0.14 -10.12
N LEU A 17 1.22 0.64 -9.16
CA LEU A 17 1.30 0.28 -7.75
C LEU A 17 0.55 -1.03 -7.44
N GLN A 18 -0.64 -1.22 -8.00
CA GLN A 18 -1.43 -2.44 -7.81
C GLN A 18 -0.73 -3.67 -8.39
N SER A 19 -0.01 -3.53 -9.49
CA SER A 19 0.81 -4.59 -10.08
C SER A 19 1.92 -5.02 -9.13
N VAL A 20 2.64 -4.06 -8.53
CA VAL A 20 3.67 -4.35 -7.51
C VAL A 20 3.08 -5.02 -6.28
N ILE A 21 1.93 -4.53 -5.77
CA ILE A 21 1.25 -5.15 -4.63
C ILE A 21 0.86 -6.59 -4.94
N SER A 22 0.32 -6.86 -6.13
CA SER A 22 -0.14 -8.18 -6.53
C SER A 22 0.98 -9.20 -6.70
N SER A 23 2.17 -8.75 -7.10
CA SER A 23 3.36 -9.58 -7.26
C SER A 23 4.20 -9.75 -5.98
N SER A 24 3.82 -9.07 -4.89
CA SER A 24 4.57 -9.07 -3.63
C SER A 24 3.96 -9.98 -2.57
N GLU A 25 4.81 -10.60 -1.76
CA GLU A 25 4.40 -11.34 -0.57
C GLU A 25 4.45 -10.47 0.68
N PHE A 26 3.39 -10.52 1.50
CA PHE A 26 3.25 -9.66 2.68
C PHE A 26 3.17 -10.45 3.98
N LYS A 27 3.98 -10.05 4.97
CA LYS A 27 3.86 -10.51 6.36
C LYS A 27 3.23 -9.39 7.21
N LEU A 28 1.89 -9.34 7.24
CA LEU A 28 1.18 -8.31 7.99
C LEU A 28 1.09 -8.65 9.48
N SER A 29 1.37 -7.68 10.34
CA SER A 29 1.23 -7.83 11.78
C SER A 29 -0.24 -7.87 12.18
N ARG A 30 -0.68 -8.94 12.86
CA ARG A 30 -2.05 -9.05 13.38
C ARG A 30 -2.40 -7.91 14.34
N ASN A 31 -1.48 -7.54 15.21
CA ASN A 31 -1.69 -6.45 16.17
C ASN A 31 -1.86 -5.10 15.44
N GLY A 32 -0.99 -4.79 14.46
CA GLY A 32 -1.10 -3.58 13.67
C GLY A 32 -2.42 -3.48 12.90
N LEU A 33 -2.84 -4.58 12.27
CA LEU A 33 -4.14 -4.65 11.59
C LEU A 33 -5.31 -4.47 12.56
N SER A 34 -5.26 -5.11 13.74
CA SER A 34 -6.33 -4.99 14.74
C SER A 34 -6.49 -3.56 15.25
N VAL A 35 -5.38 -2.86 15.51
CA VAL A 35 -5.42 -1.45 15.96
C VAL A 35 -6.07 -0.58 14.89
N ARG A 36 -5.64 -0.67 13.65
CA ARG A 36 -6.19 0.11 12.52
C ARG A 36 -7.66 -0.23 12.24
N TYR A 37 -8.01 -1.51 12.29
CA TYR A 37 -9.38 -1.97 12.13
C TYR A 37 -10.30 -1.38 13.21
N ASN A 38 -9.92 -1.47 14.48
CA ASN A 38 -10.71 -0.93 15.58
C ASN A 38 -10.88 0.60 15.47
N GLN A 39 -9.83 1.30 15.04
CA GLN A 39 -9.89 2.73 14.78
C GLN A 39 -10.88 3.05 13.66
N MET A 40 -10.80 2.36 12.53
CA MET A 40 -11.70 2.54 11.39
C MET A 40 -13.16 2.25 11.73
N VAL A 41 -13.43 1.15 12.47
CA VAL A 41 -14.78 0.83 12.97
C VAL A 41 -15.31 1.93 13.88
N LYS A 42 -14.46 2.49 14.75
CA LYS A 42 -14.83 3.62 15.62
C LYS A 42 -15.15 4.88 14.81
N GLU A 43 -14.38 5.19 13.79
CA GLU A 43 -14.61 6.33 12.91
C GLU A 43 -15.93 6.20 12.15
N TYR A 44 -16.20 5.06 11.52
CA TYR A 44 -17.50 4.80 10.89
C TYR A 44 -18.67 4.84 11.87
N THR A 45 -18.47 4.34 13.09
CA THR A 45 -19.48 4.42 14.15
C THR A 45 -19.77 5.86 14.55
N ASN A 46 -18.75 6.70 14.65
CA ASN A 46 -18.92 8.13 14.95
C ASN A 46 -19.58 8.86 13.77
N GLN A 47 -19.19 8.54 12.55
CA GLN A 47 -19.82 9.10 11.35
C GLN A 47 -21.31 8.72 11.28
N ALA A 48 -21.66 7.45 11.52
CA ALA A 48 -23.06 7.02 11.58
C ALA A 48 -23.86 7.82 12.62
N LYS A 49 -23.29 8.03 13.82
CA LYS A 49 -23.94 8.83 14.88
C LYS A 49 -24.18 10.27 14.48
N MET A 50 -23.29 10.90 13.69
CA MET A 50 -23.49 12.26 13.19
C MET A 50 -24.73 12.38 12.29
N TYR A 51 -25.11 11.28 11.62
CA TYR A 51 -26.34 11.18 10.82
C TYR A 51 -27.51 10.56 11.59
N GLY A 52 -27.42 10.39 12.91
CA GLY A 52 -28.46 9.78 13.73
C GLY A 52 -28.66 8.28 13.49
N MET A 53 -27.67 7.60 12.94
CA MET A 53 -27.70 6.17 12.56
C MET A 53 -26.80 5.35 13.46
N THR A 54 -27.09 4.05 13.54
CA THR A 54 -26.18 3.04 14.04
C THR A 54 -25.24 2.55 12.92
N LEU A 55 -24.14 1.87 13.27
CA LEU A 55 -23.24 1.25 12.26
C LEU A 55 -24.01 0.26 11.38
N SER A 56 -24.94 -0.52 11.98
CA SER A 56 -25.77 -1.46 11.25
C SER A 56 -26.69 -0.77 10.23
N GLN A 57 -27.29 0.37 10.57
CA GLN A 57 -28.09 1.16 9.64
C GLN A 57 -27.25 1.78 8.53
N MET A 58 -26.04 2.22 8.84
CA MET A 58 -25.09 2.70 7.82
C MET A 58 -24.68 1.56 6.88
N ALA A 59 -24.41 0.36 7.39
CA ALA A 59 -24.12 -0.83 6.57
C ALA A 59 -25.28 -1.14 5.62
N GLN A 60 -26.52 -1.15 6.11
CA GLN A 60 -27.72 -1.39 5.30
C GLN A 60 -27.92 -0.35 4.21
N ALA A 61 -27.63 0.94 4.51
CA ALA A 61 -27.68 2.01 3.51
C ALA A 61 -26.64 1.79 2.37
N ASN A 62 -25.57 1.03 2.64
CA ASN A 62 -24.57 0.62 1.66
C ASN A 62 -24.84 -0.78 1.07
N GLY A 63 -26.03 -1.35 1.30
CA GLY A 63 -26.42 -2.64 0.74
C GLY A 63 -25.77 -3.85 1.42
N MET A 64 -25.24 -3.70 2.64
CA MET A 64 -24.56 -4.72 3.41
C MET A 64 -25.24 -4.95 4.76
N ASP A 65 -25.05 -6.12 5.35
CA ASP A 65 -25.28 -6.30 6.78
C ASP A 65 -24.07 -5.78 7.59
N GLU A 66 -24.22 -5.69 8.90
CA GLU A 66 -23.14 -5.19 9.77
C GLU A 66 -21.88 -6.06 9.74
N ALA A 67 -22.04 -7.38 9.56
CA ALA A 67 -20.93 -8.32 9.47
C ALA A 67 -20.15 -8.13 8.16
N GLY A 68 -20.85 -8.04 7.04
CA GLY A 68 -20.27 -7.77 5.72
C GLY A 68 -19.58 -6.39 5.68
N PHE A 69 -20.16 -5.38 6.34
CA PHE A 69 -19.52 -4.07 6.42
C PHE A 69 -18.23 -4.09 7.26
N LYS A 70 -18.21 -4.85 8.35
CA LYS A 70 -17.00 -5.06 9.15
C LYS A 70 -15.91 -5.83 8.38
N GLU A 71 -16.30 -6.81 7.58
CA GLU A 71 -15.37 -7.53 6.70
C GLU A 71 -14.82 -6.62 5.60
N TYR A 72 -15.66 -5.77 5.01
CA TYR A 72 -15.22 -4.72 4.08
C TYR A 72 -14.18 -3.79 4.72
N ILE A 73 -14.45 -3.30 5.94
CA ILE A 73 -13.48 -2.46 6.69
C ILE A 73 -12.17 -3.21 6.90
N TYR A 74 -12.22 -4.48 7.31
CA TYR A 74 -11.04 -5.29 7.54
C TYR A 74 -10.20 -5.45 6.26
N SER A 75 -10.86 -5.75 5.14
CA SER A 75 -10.21 -5.87 3.83
C SER A 75 -9.58 -4.54 3.40
N SER A 76 -10.28 -3.43 3.58
CA SER A 76 -9.75 -2.08 3.27
C SER A 76 -8.51 -1.74 4.09
N VAL A 77 -8.52 -2.04 5.40
CA VAL A 77 -7.36 -1.84 6.29
C VAL A 77 -6.17 -2.70 5.86
N LYS A 78 -6.44 -3.93 5.43
CA LYS A 78 -5.40 -4.85 4.95
C LYS A 78 -4.76 -4.35 3.65
N GLU A 79 -5.56 -3.90 2.70
CA GLU A 79 -5.04 -3.35 1.44
C GLU A 79 -4.27 -2.03 1.67
N ALA A 80 -4.78 -1.14 2.53
CA ALA A 80 -4.06 0.08 2.91
C ALA A 80 -2.70 -0.23 3.57
N ALA A 81 -2.63 -1.26 4.42
CA ALA A 81 -1.38 -1.68 5.04
C ALA A 81 -0.37 -2.23 4.02
N LYS A 82 -0.82 -3.00 3.02
CA LYS A 82 0.04 -3.47 1.93
C LYS A 82 0.59 -2.30 1.11
N LYS A 83 -0.30 -1.38 0.72
CA LYS A 83 0.05 -0.17 -0.02
C LYS A 83 1.13 0.64 0.71
N GLU A 84 0.95 0.88 2.01
CA GLU A 84 1.91 1.60 2.84
C GLU A 84 3.28 0.91 2.89
N ILE A 85 3.31 -0.41 3.03
CA ILE A 85 4.56 -1.19 3.04
C ILE A 85 5.29 -1.04 1.72
N VAL A 86 4.60 -1.21 0.59
CA VAL A 86 5.18 -1.09 -0.75
C VAL A 86 5.72 0.32 -0.99
N VAL A 87 4.93 1.34 -0.65
CA VAL A 87 5.35 2.74 -0.81
C VAL A 87 6.62 3.02 0.00
N LYS A 88 6.68 2.61 1.26
CA LYS A 88 7.86 2.80 2.12
C LYS A 88 9.08 2.02 1.64
N ASP A 89 8.88 0.79 1.17
CA ASP A 89 9.98 -0.06 0.67
C ASP A 89 10.58 0.52 -0.62
N ILE A 90 9.74 0.93 -1.57
CA ILE A 90 10.19 1.58 -2.80
C ILE A 90 10.88 2.91 -2.48
N ALA A 91 10.27 3.74 -1.63
CA ALA A 91 10.85 5.01 -1.25
C ALA A 91 12.25 4.85 -0.65
N ALA A 92 12.44 3.89 0.25
CA ALA A 92 13.73 3.61 0.85
C ALA A 92 14.77 3.07 -0.15
N LYS A 93 14.34 2.21 -1.09
CA LYS A 93 15.24 1.63 -2.11
C LYS A 93 15.68 2.63 -3.17
N GLU A 94 14.78 3.53 -3.55
CA GLU A 94 15.00 4.50 -4.63
C GLU A 94 15.44 5.89 -4.10
N GLY A 95 15.60 6.03 -2.76
CA GLY A 95 16.02 7.28 -2.13
C GLY A 95 14.99 8.41 -2.22
N LEU A 96 13.69 8.05 -2.26
CA LEU A 96 12.57 9.00 -2.36
C LEU A 96 12.05 9.44 -1.00
N ASP A 97 12.52 8.83 0.08
CA ASP A 97 12.07 9.04 1.47
C ASP A 97 12.51 10.39 2.07
N ASN A 98 13.47 11.06 1.44
CA ASN A 98 13.83 12.42 1.82
C ASN A 98 12.87 13.42 1.20
N LEU A 99 11.83 13.80 1.97
CA LEU A 99 10.84 14.79 1.54
C LEU A 99 11.33 16.21 1.82
N THR A 100 11.31 17.03 0.78
CA THR A 100 11.66 18.45 0.87
C THR A 100 10.41 19.32 1.05
N ASP A 101 10.60 20.57 1.41
CA ASP A 101 9.51 21.56 1.45
C ASP A 101 8.95 21.82 0.05
N GLU A 102 9.81 21.74 -0.98
CA GLU A 102 9.39 21.85 -2.37
C GLU A 102 8.49 20.70 -2.81
N ASP A 103 8.75 19.45 -2.37
CA ASP A 103 7.87 18.30 -2.62
C ASP A 103 6.48 18.53 -2.02
N LYS A 104 6.41 19.02 -0.77
CA LYS A 104 5.15 19.33 -0.07
C LYS A 104 4.38 20.47 -0.74
N GLU A 105 5.07 21.50 -1.17
CA GLU A 105 4.45 22.64 -1.84
C GLU A 105 3.93 22.24 -3.23
N ALA A 106 4.69 21.46 -4.00
CA ALA A 106 4.26 20.93 -5.30
C ALA A 106 3.00 20.06 -5.16
N PHE A 107 2.97 19.18 -4.16
CA PHE A 107 1.80 18.36 -3.86
C PHE A 107 0.59 19.23 -3.48
N ALA A 108 0.78 20.24 -2.63
CA ALA A 108 -0.29 21.15 -2.23
C ALA A 108 -0.85 21.93 -3.42
N GLN A 109 0.01 22.46 -4.30
CA GLN A 109 -0.40 23.18 -5.51
C GLN A 109 -1.18 22.27 -6.48
N ALA A 110 -0.75 21.03 -6.67
CA ALA A 110 -1.48 20.05 -7.47
C ALA A 110 -2.90 19.77 -6.92
N ASN A 111 -3.09 19.92 -5.61
CA ASN A 111 -4.39 19.82 -4.92
C ASN A 111 -5.13 21.17 -4.78
N GLY A 112 -4.66 22.22 -5.45
CA GLY A 112 -5.30 23.53 -5.46
C GLY A 112 -5.25 24.28 -4.13
N THR A 113 -4.25 24.00 -3.30
CA THR A 113 -4.11 24.58 -1.95
C THR A 113 -2.65 24.91 -1.61
N SER A 114 -2.36 25.32 -0.38
CA SER A 114 -0.99 25.53 0.12
C SER A 114 -0.57 24.44 1.11
N LYS A 115 0.74 24.22 1.24
CA LYS A 115 1.33 23.33 2.25
C LYS A 115 0.80 23.64 3.66
N ASP A 116 0.80 24.91 4.05
CA ASP A 116 0.38 25.32 5.39
C ASP A 116 -1.09 24.98 5.66
N THR A 117 -1.94 25.09 4.64
CA THR A 117 -3.36 24.72 4.73
C THR A 117 -3.51 23.22 4.93
N LEU A 118 -2.78 22.39 4.15
CA LEU A 118 -2.83 20.93 4.30
C LEU A 118 -2.33 20.48 5.68
N VAL A 119 -1.20 21.03 6.12
CA VAL A 119 -0.63 20.70 7.45
C VAL A 119 -1.58 21.12 8.58
N SER A 120 -2.23 22.28 8.46
CA SER A 120 -3.21 22.73 9.45
C SER A 120 -4.45 21.85 9.53
N LEU A 121 -4.91 21.30 8.40
CA LEU A 121 -6.13 20.49 8.32
C LEU A 121 -5.87 19.02 8.70
N TYR A 122 -4.76 18.45 8.27
CA TYR A 122 -4.52 17.01 8.34
C TYR A 122 -3.35 16.61 9.25
N GLY A 123 -2.53 17.57 9.66
CA GLY A 123 -1.30 17.32 10.39
C GLY A 123 -0.11 16.97 9.49
N GLU A 124 1.10 17.27 9.97
CA GLU A 124 2.33 17.13 9.18
C GLU A 124 2.61 15.67 8.80
N ASP A 125 2.40 14.73 9.71
CA ASP A 125 2.64 13.30 9.47
C ASP A 125 1.78 12.77 8.32
N THR A 126 0.49 13.11 8.31
CA THR A 126 -0.46 12.73 7.25
C THR A 126 -0.06 13.35 5.91
N VAL A 127 0.34 14.61 5.90
CA VAL A 127 0.82 15.28 4.68
C VAL A 127 2.08 14.62 4.16
N ASN A 128 3.05 14.32 5.03
CA ASN A 128 4.27 13.61 4.64
C ASN A 128 3.97 12.24 4.03
N GLU A 129 3.04 11.47 4.60
CA GLU A 129 2.64 10.17 4.05
C GLU A 129 2.01 10.31 2.65
N GLN A 130 1.16 11.31 2.44
CA GLN A 130 0.54 11.56 1.14
C GLN A 130 1.54 12.04 0.09
N VAL A 131 2.45 12.94 0.45
CA VAL A 131 3.53 13.41 -0.43
C VAL A 131 4.45 12.26 -0.83
N LEU A 132 4.82 11.40 0.13
CA LEU A 132 5.64 10.22 -0.14
C LEU A 132 4.95 9.27 -1.11
N GLN A 133 3.67 9.02 -0.90
CA GLN A 133 2.88 8.17 -1.79
C GLN A 133 2.81 8.76 -3.21
N ASP A 134 2.51 10.04 -3.37
CA ASP A 134 2.47 10.72 -4.66
C ASP A 134 3.82 10.64 -5.39
N LYS A 135 4.91 10.87 -4.68
CA LYS A 135 6.27 10.78 -5.21
C LYS A 135 6.62 9.37 -5.72
N VAL A 136 6.23 8.34 -4.96
CA VAL A 136 6.43 6.93 -5.36
C VAL A 136 5.53 6.57 -6.55
N LEU A 137 4.28 7.01 -6.57
CA LEU A 137 3.37 6.75 -7.68
C LEU A 137 3.90 7.33 -9.00
N ARG A 138 4.35 8.57 -8.99
CA ARG A 138 4.99 9.22 -10.17
C ARG A 138 6.26 8.51 -10.60
N PHE A 139 7.06 8.05 -9.64
CA PHE A 139 8.24 7.24 -9.94
C PHE A 139 7.88 5.93 -10.64
N LEU A 140 6.87 5.21 -10.14
CA LEU A 140 6.40 3.97 -10.73
C LEU A 140 5.85 4.19 -12.15
N ALA A 141 5.01 5.22 -12.35
CA ALA A 141 4.47 5.55 -13.65
C ALA A 141 5.58 5.87 -14.67
N SER A 142 6.56 6.71 -14.29
CA SER A 142 7.68 7.06 -15.17
C SER A 142 8.57 5.87 -15.53
N ASN A 143 8.65 4.85 -14.67
CA ASN A 143 9.40 3.64 -14.96
C ASN A 143 8.57 2.59 -15.73
N ALA A 144 7.25 2.55 -15.53
CA ALA A 144 6.37 1.67 -16.30
C ALA A 144 6.39 2.02 -17.81
N ASP A 145 6.39 3.30 -18.17
CA ASP A 145 6.53 3.74 -19.54
C ASP A 145 7.86 3.33 -20.18
N ASN A 146 8.95 3.40 -19.41
CA ASN A 146 10.26 2.97 -19.87
C ASN A 146 10.37 1.45 -20.09
N GLU A 147 9.61 0.64 -19.33
CA GLU A 147 9.57 -0.82 -19.52
C GLU A 147 8.75 -1.22 -20.75
N ALA A 148 7.69 -0.50 -21.08
CA ALA A 148 6.91 -0.71 -22.31
C ALA A 148 7.73 -0.40 -23.57
N GLU A 149 8.67 0.55 -23.51
CA GLU A 149 9.57 0.89 -24.61
C GLU A 149 10.81 -0.04 -24.73
N ASN A 150 11.12 -0.83 -23.69
CA ASN A 150 12.31 -1.69 -23.70
C ASN A 150 12.05 -3.10 -23.13
N PRO A 151 11.42 -3.98 -23.94
CA PRO A 151 11.12 -5.35 -23.54
C PRO A 151 12.37 -6.22 -23.21
N ALA A 152 13.58 -5.77 -23.56
CA ALA A 152 14.81 -6.47 -23.21
C ALA A 152 15.16 -6.39 -21.72
N LYS A 153 14.67 -5.39 -20.98
CA LYS A 153 14.87 -5.27 -19.53
C LYS A 153 13.99 -6.20 -18.71
N LEU A 154 12.89 -6.70 -19.24
CA LEU A 154 12.01 -7.68 -18.59
C LEU A 154 12.67 -9.05 -18.49
N SER A 155 13.56 -9.42 -19.43
CA SER A 155 14.25 -10.72 -19.44
C SER A 155 15.43 -10.80 -18.44
N GLU A 156 15.97 -9.66 -17.99
CA GLU A 156 17.09 -9.64 -17.05
C GLU A 156 16.64 -9.76 -15.57
N ARG A 157 15.37 -9.51 -15.26
CA ARG A 157 14.82 -9.64 -13.89
C ARG A 157 14.44 -11.05 -13.48
N GLU A 158 14.21 -11.97 -14.43
CA GLU A 158 13.84 -13.37 -14.13
C GLU A 158 15.02 -14.26 -13.69
N VAL A 159 16.27 -13.81 -13.79
CA VAL A 159 17.46 -14.64 -13.59
C VAL A 159 18.05 -14.58 -12.16
N THR A 160 17.57 -13.70 -11.30
CA THR A 160 18.19 -13.50 -9.97
C THR A 160 17.44 -14.08 -8.77
N VAL A 161 16.42 -14.90 -8.97
CA VAL A 161 15.64 -15.49 -7.85
C VAL A 161 15.85 -17.00 -7.66
N THR A 162 16.73 -17.65 -8.43
CA THR A 162 16.87 -19.14 -8.40
C THR A 162 18.24 -19.64 -7.98
N GLU A 163 18.95 -19.01 -7.07
CA GLU A 163 20.14 -19.64 -6.45
C GLU A 163 20.27 -19.29 -4.97
N THR A 164 19.38 -19.82 -4.12
CA THR A 164 19.68 -20.03 -2.70
C THR A 164 18.69 -21.02 -2.06
N GLU A 165 18.62 -22.24 -2.60
CA GLU A 165 18.06 -23.35 -1.83
C GLU A 165 18.59 -24.68 -2.37
N THR A 166 19.81 -25.02 -1.98
CA THR A 166 20.26 -26.44 -1.92
C THR A 166 21.58 -26.52 -1.17
N ALA A 167 21.52 -26.55 0.15
CA ALA A 167 22.57 -27.17 0.97
C ALA A 167 22.12 -27.22 2.44
N ALA A 168 21.33 -28.23 2.81
CA ALA A 168 21.34 -28.80 4.15
C ALA A 168 20.30 -29.93 4.26
N GLU A 169 20.61 -31.05 3.63
CA GLU A 169 20.07 -32.34 4.05
C GLU A 169 21.00 -33.45 3.53
N GLU A 170 21.95 -33.80 4.33
CA GLU A 170 22.57 -35.12 4.40
C GLU A 170 23.50 -35.16 5.62
N THR A 171 23.04 -35.82 6.66
CA THR A 171 23.81 -36.76 7.48
C THR A 171 23.03 -37.03 8.76
N SER A 172 22.44 -38.12 8.86
CA SER A 172 22.82 -39.22 9.78
C SER A 172 21.80 -40.35 9.72
N GLU A 173 22.17 -41.26 8.92
CA GLU A 173 21.79 -42.68 9.08
C GLU A 173 22.85 -43.39 9.89
N SER A 174 22.41 -44.50 10.53
CA SER A 174 23.14 -45.54 11.23
C SER A 174 23.47 -45.26 12.69
N GLU A 175 23.16 -46.13 13.60
CA GLU A 175 23.33 -47.59 13.76
C GLU A 175 22.39 -48.07 14.89
N THR A 176 21.58 -48.96 14.61
CA THR A 176 21.48 -50.41 14.90
C THR A 176 22.46 -50.96 15.94
N THR A 177 21.94 -51.70 16.86
CA THR A 177 22.27 -53.05 17.36
C THR A 177 21.81 -53.17 18.78
N GLU A 178 20.86 -54.06 19.07
CA GLU A 178 21.03 -55.46 19.40
C GLU A 178 21.38 -55.75 20.88
N SER A 179 20.60 -56.65 21.42
CA SER A 179 20.84 -57.52 22.61
C SER A 179 20.29 -56.97 23.93
N GLU A 180 19.50 -57.63 24.64
CA GLU A 180 19.19 -59.03 25.09
C GLU A 180 17.83 -59.04 25.79
#